data_eb456f695490545e501692517425850a
#
_entry.id   eb456f695490545e501692517425850a
#
_cell.length_a   1.000
_cell.length_b   1.000
_cell.length_c   1.000
_cell.angle_alpha   90.00
_cell.angle_beta   90.00
_cell.angle_gamma   90.00
#
_symmetry.space_group_name_H-M   'P 1'
#
loop_
_entity.id
_entity.type
_entity.pdbx_description
1 polymer ?
#
loop_
_entity_poly.entity_id
_entity_poly.type
_entity_poly.pdbx_seq_one_letter_code
_entity_poly.pdbx_strand_id
1 'polypeptide(L)'
;MAAIEDIEAFIVEEFEWFHRHPELSYEEVETTKRIRASLERAGIRILDLPLKTGLVAEVGQGEPLVALRTDIDALPIEEQTDLPYRSEHRGRMHACGHDFHISSVLGAALLLKQHEQELTGRVRIFFQPAEEAPGGAKVLIEAGALKDVAAIFGLHASPLMEVGTVGISEGAVMAAVDRFVFRFHGTGTHAAHPESGVDPIVLAAAFIQSVQTVVARNLNPFSAGVVSVTHIAAGNTWNVIPEEALVEGTTRSMNAEERTHIRARVCALAEQLAAAYGAVVETDWYEGPPATCNDGFWASYAAEKAKERGLNVVSSPKSLGGEDFAFYQEKVPGMFVLVGTGLSAAIHNPTFRVDPHALAPTACYLAEIVRGALGKVKER
;
A
#
# COMPACT_ATOMS: atom_id res chain seq x y z
N MET A 1 22.09 -4.90 -28.77
CA MET A 1 21.72 -4.19 -27.53
C MET A 1 22.87 -4.42 -26.55
N ALA A 2 23.42 -3.38 -25.94
CA ALA A 2 24.45 -3.55 -24.92
C ALA A 2 23.80 -4.15 -23.68
N ALA A 3 24.29 -5.30 -23.23
CA ALA A 3 23.89 -5.88 -21.95
C ALA A 3 24.29 -4.89 -20.84
N ILE A 4 23.48 -4.80 -19.78
CA ILE A 4 23.87 -4.08 -18.56
C ILE A 4 24.86 -4.99 -17.85
N GLU A 5 26.15 -4.69 -17.96
CA GLU A 5 27.23 -5.54 -17.47
C GLU A 5 27.34 -5.50 -15.95
N ASP A 6 27.05 -4.36 -15.34
CA ASP A 6 27.04 -4.15 -13.90
C ASP A 6 25.65 -3.74 -13.43
N ILE A 7 24.85 -4.73 -13.01
CA ILE A 7 23.49 -4.51 -12.51
C ILE A 7 23.50 -3.74 -11.19
N GLU A 8 24.46 -3.98 -10.31
CA GLU A 8 24.53 -3.33 -9.02
C GLU A 8 24.75 -1.82 -9.17
N ALA A 9 25.78 -1.43 -9.94
CA ALA A 9 26.02 -0.01 -10.24
C ALA A 9 24.83 0.63 -10.93
N PHE A 10 24.19 -0.09 -11.86
CA PHE A 10 23.02 0.41 -12.59
C PHE A 10 21.83 0.68 -11.66
N ILE A 11 21.48 -0.24 -10.76
CA ILE A 11 20.30 -0.04 -9.86
C ILE A 11 20.55 1.05 -8.83
N VAL A 12 21.78 1.30 -8.41
CA VAL A 12 22.13 2.44 -7.55
C VAL A 12 21.96 3.76 -8.31
N GLU A 13 22.42 3.84 -9.59
CA GLU A 13 22.19 5.01 -10.43
C GLU A 13 20.70 5.30 -10.65
N GLU A 14 19.90 4.25 -10.92
CA GLU A 14 18.44 4.37 -11.09
C GLU A 14 17.78 4.83 -9.79
N PHE A 15 18.14 4.25 -8.64
CA PHE A 15 17.65 4.64 -7.33
C PHE A 15 17.89 6.13 -7.03
N GLU A 16 19.12 6.60 -7.24
CA GLU A 16 19.44 8.01 -7.05
C GLU A 16 18.70 8.92 -8.03
N TRP A 17 18.45 8.45 -9.25
CA TRP A 17 17.69 9.21 -10.23
C TRP A 17 16.22 9.33 -9.82
N PHE A 18 15.55 8.22 -9.44
CA PHE A 18 14.16 8.24 -8.97
C PHE A 18 14.03 9.10 -7.72
N HIS A 19 14.95 9.00 -6.78
CA HIS A 19 14.94 9.82 -5.57
C HIS A 19 15.02 11.33 -5.87
N ARG A 20 15.83 11.73 -6.85
CA ARG A 20 15.91 13.14 -7.30
C ARG A 20 14.67 13.62 -8.02
N HIS A 21 13.92 12.74 -8.68
CA HIS A 21 12.81 13.10 -9.57
C HIS A 21 11.47 12.48 -9.13
N PRO A 22 11.02 12.69 -7.88
CA PRO A 22 9.79 12.12 -7.38
C PRO A 22 8.58 12.74 -8.09
N GLU A 23 7.66 11.88 -8.52
CA GLU A 23 6.37 12.27 -9.13
C GLU A 23 5.22 11.74 -8.28
N LEU A 24 4.17 12.54 -8.11
CA LEU A 24 3.00 12.17 -7.30
C LEU A 24 2.13 11.14 -8.00
N SER A 25 1.26 10.50 -7.23
CA SER A 25 0.28 9.53 -7.72
C SER A 25 -0.47 10.03 -8.95
N TYR A 26 -0.51 9.21 -10.02
CA TYR A 26 -1.08 9.52 -11.35
C TYR A 26 -0.34 10.60 -12.17
N GLU A 27 0.77 11.12 -11.67
CA GLU A 27 1.64 12.08 -12.36
C GLU A 27 3.00 11.47 -12.76
N GLU A 28 3.22 10.16 -12.60
CA GLU A 28 4.49 9.43 -12.73
C GLU A 28 4.90 9.25 -14.22
N VAL A 29 4.95 10.36 -14.95
CA VAL A 29 5.19 10.36 -16.41
C VAL A 29 6.66 10.11 -16.74
N GLU A 30 7.57 10.87 -16.13
CA GLU A 30 9.02 10.73 -16.37
C GLU A 30 9.55 9.46 -15.71
N THR A 31 9.03 9.09 -14.52
CA THR A 31 9.30 7.81 -13.87
C THR A 31 8.95 6.64 -14.80
N THR A 32 7.75 6.64 -15.39
CA THR A 32 7.30 5.62 -16.35
C THR A 32 8.20 5.57 -17.59
N LYS A 33 8.60 6.73 -18.14
CA LYS A 33 9.51 6.80 -19.29
C LYS A 33 10.90 6.24 -18.97
N ARG A 34 11.44 6.56 -17.77
CA ARG A 34 12.73 6.07 -17.31
C ARG A 34 12.73 4.54 -17.18
N ILE A 35 11.70 3.99 -16.53
CA ILE A 35 11.51 2.54 -16.39
C ILE A 35 11.43 1.89 -17.78
N ARG A 36 10.59 2.44 -18.67
CA ARG A 36 10.45 1.94 -20.05
C ARG A 36 11.77 1.88 -20.79
N ALA A 37 12.54 2.96 -20.74
CA ALA A 37 13.84 3.04 -21.43
C ALA A 37 14.83 2.00 -20.89
N SER A 38 14.83 1.74 -19.58
CA SER A 38 15.67 0.74 -18.93
C SER A 38 15.30 -0.68 -19.36
N LEU A 39 14.01 -1.00 -19.41
CA LEU A 39 13.51 -2.30 -19.86
C LEU A 39 13.73 -2.54 -21.36
N GLU A 40 13.49 -1.54 -22.20
CA GLU A 40 13.71 -1.63 -23.66
C GLU A 40 15.20 -1.82 -23.97
N ARG A 41 16.09 -1.10 -23.27
CA ARG A 41 17.55 -1.28 -23.40
C ARG A 41 17.98 -2.72 -23.08
N ALA A 42 17.35 -3.34 -22.08
CA ALA A 42 17.59 -4.71 -21.70
C ALA A 42 16.90 -5.74 -22.63
N GLY A 43 16.06 -5.31 -23.57
CA GLY A 43 15.28 -6.20 -24.44
C GLY A 43 14.16 -6.95 -23.69
N ILE A 44 13.63 -6.36 -22.63
CA ILE A 44 12.47 -6.88 -21.89
C ILE A 44 11.19 -6.41 -22.58
N ARG A 45 10.27 -7.33 -22.81
CA ARG A 45 9.00 -7.04 -23.48
C ARG A 45 8.06 -6.26 -22.57
N ILE A 46 7.56 -5.12 -23.04
CA ILE A 46 6.54 -4.33 -22.37
C ILE A 46 5.19 -4.66 -22.99
N LEU A 47 4.17 -4.88 -22.16
CA LEU A 47 2.82 -5.17 -22.61
C LEU A 47 2.10 -3.88 -22.99
N ASP A 48 1.31 -3.93 -24.06
CA ASP A 48 0.44 -2.83 -24.48
C ASP A 48 -0.87 -2.89 -23.68
N LEU A 49 -0.88 -2.23 -22.53
CA LEU A 49 -2.05 -2.09 -21.65
C LEU A 49 -2.48 -0.63 -21.61
N PRO A 50 -3.79 -0.35 -21.43
CA PRO A 50 -4.34 1.02 -21.45
C PRO A 50 -4.03 1.77 -20.13
N LEU A 51 -2.76 2.00 -19.83
CA LEU A 51 -2.28 2.69 -18.65
C LEU A 51 -1.84 4.12 -19.00
N LYS A 52 -2.23 5.10 -18.19
CA LYS A 52 -1.81 6.49 -18.31
C LYS A 52 -0.36 6.65 -17.82
N THR A 53 -0.07 6.11 -16.65
CA THR A 53 1.25 6.02 -16.01
C THR A 53 1.46 4.62 -15.49
N GLY A 54 2.70 4.27 -15.17
CA GLY A 54 3.09 2.89 -14.89
C GLY A 54 3.16 2.03 -16.17
N LEU A 55 3.57 0.80 -16.02
CA LEU A 55 3.64 -0.17 -17.13
C LEU A 55 3.73 -1.61 -16.60
N VAL A 56 3.53 -2.55 -17.50
CA VAL A 56 3.67 -3.98 -17.24
C VAL A 56 4.63 -4.59 -18.25
N ALA A 57 5.59 -5.36 -17.76
CA ALA A 57 6.58 -6.05 -18.59
C ALA A 57 6.55 -7.56 -18.36
N GLU A 58 7.15 -8.33 -19.26
CA GLU A 58 7.29 -9.78 -19.12
C GLU A 58 8.68 -10.25 -19.53
N VAL A 59 9.17 -11.25 -18.79
CA VAL A 59 10.40 -12.02 -19.07
C VAL A 59 10.04 -13.52 -19.11
N GLY A 60 10.64 -14.26 -20.04
CA GLY A 60 10.40 -15.68 -20.23
C GLY A 60 9.26 -16.00 -21.22
N GLN A 61 8.96 -17.28 -21.39
CA GLN A 61 7.97 -17.81 -22.32
C GLN A 61 7.20 -19.00 -21.72
N GLY A 62 6.01 -19.28 -22.25
CA GLY A 62 5.20 -20.44 -21.83
C GLY A 62 4.48 -20.23 -20.50
N GLU A 63 4.13 -21.31 -19.84
CA GLU A 63 3.43 -21.38 -18.56
C GLU A 63 4.25 -22.20 -17.54
N PRO A 64 4.14 -21.91 -16.22
CA PRO A 64 3.18 -20.99 -15.61
C PRO A 64 3.61 -19.52 -15.68
N LEU A 65 2.73 -18.60 -15.24
CA LEU A 65 2.95 -17.19 -15.13
C LEU A 65 2.85 -16.76 -13.66
N VAL A 66 3.89 -16.12 -13.14
CA VAL A 66 3.87 -15.46 -11.82
C VAL A 66 4.11 -13.96 -11.99
N ALA A 67 3.72 -13.17 -11.00
CA ALA A 67 3.92 -11.72 -11.06
C ALA A 67 4.83 -11.21 -9.93
N LEU A 68 5.57 -10.13 -10.24
CA LEU A 68 6.33 -9.31 -9.28
C LEU A 68 5.85 -7.87 -9.40
N ARG A 69 5.50 -7.24 -8.27
CA ARG A 69 4.96 -5.87 -8.24
C ARG A 69 5.89 -4.91 -7.52
N THR A 70 6.03 -3.74 -8.05
CA THR A 70 6.49 -2.51 -7.39
C THR A 70 5.49 -1.39 -7.61
N ASP A 71 5.38 -0.48 -6.65
CA ASP A 71 4.80 0.84 -6.77
C ASP A 71 5.82 1.84 -7.32
N ILE A 72 5.35 3.02 -7.82
CA ILE A 72 6.27 3.97 -8.46
C ILE A 72 6.02 5.45 -8.12
N ASP A 73 5.02 5.76 -7.32
CA ASP A 73 4.65 7.13 -6.97
C ASP A 73 5.39 7.65 -5.73
N ALA A 74 5.35 8.96 -5.52
CA ALA A 74 5.95 9.66 -4.40
C ALA A 74 4.89 10.47 -3.63
N LEU A 75 5.31 11.07 -2.52
CA LEU A 75 4.46 11.80 -1.59
C LEU A 75 4.66 13.32 -1.68
N PRO A 76 3.61 14.13 -1.38
CA PRO A 76 3.69 15.58 -1.32
C PRO A 76 4.36 16.06 -0.02
N ILE A 77 5.63 15.68 0.17
CA ILE A 77 6.43 15.97 1.36
C ILE A 77 7.68 16.75 0.94
N GLU A 78 8.01 17.84 1.64
CA GLU A 78 9.27 18.56 1.45
C GLU A 78 10.41 17.79 2.12
N GLU A 79 11.35 17.32 1.35
CA GLU A 79 12.48 16.54 1.86
C GLU A 79 13.43 17.38 2.71
N GLN A 80 13.81 16.84 3.88
CA GLN A 80 14.72 17.47 4.84
C GLN A 80 15.98 16.63 5.11
N THR A 81 16.34 15.74 4.18
CA THR A 81 17.59 14.98 4.29
C THR A 81 18.79 15.80 3.83
N ASP A 82 19.98 15.31 4.15
CA ASP A 82 21.26 15.83 3.67
C ASP A 82 21.88 14.96 2.58
N LEU A 83 21.07 14.13 1.91
CA LEU A 83 21.52 13.21 0.87
C LEU A 83 22.06 13.96 -0.36
N PRO A 84 23.15 13.50 -0.99
CA PRO A 84 23.68 14.14 -2.19
C PRO A 84 22.77 13.99 -3.41
N TYR A 85 21.80 13.07 -3.34
CA TYR A 85 20.79 12.80 -4.35
C TYR A 85 19.36 13.14 -3.88
N ARG A 86 19.22 14.07 -2.92
CA ARG A 86 17.91 14.53 -2.46
C ARG A 86 17.03 15.03 -3.60
N SER A 87 15.72 15.04 -3.38
CA SER A 87 14.72 15.51 -4.35
C SER A 87 15.07 16.89 -4.95
N GLU A 88 14.99 16.98 -6.26
CA GLU A 88 15.09 18.23 -7.03
C GLU A 88 13.71 18.87 -7.25
N HIS A 89 12.63 18.19 -6.86
CA HIS A 89 11.25 18.64 -6.97
C HIS A 89 10.73 19.12 -5.60
N ARG A 90 10.65 20.42 -5.43
CA ARG A 90 10.17 21.03 -4.18
C ARG A 90 8.79 20.48 -3.78
N GLY A 91 8.65 20.09 -2.51
CA GLY A 91 7.41 19.57 -1.95
C GLY A 91 7.07 18.15 -2.39
N ARG A 92 8.03 17.40 -2.95
CA ARG A 92 7.85 15.99 -3.36
C ARG A 92 9.03 15.17 -2.89
N MET A 93 8.76 13.97 -2.38
CA MET A 93 9.78 13.05 -1.86
C MET A 93 9.32 11.60 -1.96
N HIS A 94 10.22 10.68 -2.27
CA HIS A 94 10.01 9.25 -2.06
C HIS A 94 10.13 8.87 -0.57
N ALA A 95 9.20 9.40 0.25
CA ALA A 95 9.23 9.20 1.70
C ALA A 95 8.64 7.85 2.15
N CYS A 96 8.23 6.99 1.21
CA CYS A 96 7.78 5.61 1.45
C CYS A 96 8.78 4.56 0.89
N GLY A 97 9.81 5.00 0.16
CA GLY A 97 10.85 4.12 -0.39
C GLY A 97 10.49 3.47 -1.73
N HIS A 98 9.53 4.02 -2.48
CA HIS A 98 9.15 3.47 -3.78
C HIS A 98 10.27 3.57 -4.81
N ASP A 99 11.17 4.52 -4.72
CA ASP A 99 12.44 4.57 -5.47
C ASP A 99 13.33 3.33 -5.25
N PHE A 100 13.42 2.86 -4.01
CA PHE A 100 14.08 1.60 -3.66
C PHE A 100 13.32 0.39 -4.22
N HIS A 101 11.98 0.41 -4.15
CA HIS A 101 11.16 -0.67 -4.71
C HIS A 101 11.35 -0.77 -6.22
N ILE A 102 11.23 0.34 -6.97
CA ILE A 102 11.45 0.41 -8.42
C ILE A 102 12.82 -0.16 -8.79
N SER A 103 13.87 0.35 -8.14
CA SER A 103 15.26 0.00 -8.49
C SER A 103 15.56 -1.45 -8.18
N SER A 104 15.06 -1.98 -7.05
CA SER A 104 15.20 -3.40 -6.70
C SER A 104 14.48 -4.31 -7.69
N VAL A 105 13.27 -3.94 -8.12
CA VAL A 105 12.49 -4.71 -9.11
C VAL A 105 13.06 -4.58 -10.51
N LEU A 106 13.61 -3.42 -10.91
CA LEU A 106 14.38 -3.28 -12.14
C LEU A 106 15.59 -4.22 -12.13
N GLY A 107 16.35 -4.24 -11.04
CA GLY A 107 17.47 -5.18 -10.87
C GLY A 107 17.03 -6.64 -11.01
N ALA A 108 15.93 -7.02 -10.36
CA ALA A 108 15.37 -8.36 -10.48
C ALA A 108 14.96 -8.68 -11.93
N ALA A 109 14.35 -7.72 -12.65
CA ALA A 109 13.97 -7.87 -14.04
C ALA A 109 15.20 -8.13 -14.96
N LEU A 110 16.30 -7.40 -14.74
CA LEU A 110 17.55 -7.59 -15.48
C LEU A 110 18.19 -8.94 -15.19
N LEU A 111 18.22 -9.37 -13.93
CA LEU A 111 18.73 -10.69 -13.56
C LEU A 111 17.89 -11.81 -14.18
N LEU A 112 16.58 -11.70 -14.18
CA LEU A 112 15.69 -12.64 -14.85
C LEU A 112 15.94 -12.66 -16.36
N LYS A 113 16.18 -11.49 -16.98
CA LYS A 113 16.46 -11.41 -18.41
C LYS A 113 17.81 -12.03 -18.78
N GLN A 114 18.84 -11.88 -17.95
CA GLN A 114 20.14 -12.56 -18.18
C GLN A 114 20.02 -14.07 -18.20
N HIS A 115 19.08 -14.62 -17.39
CA HIS A 115 18.80 -16.05 -17.27
C HIS A 115 17.50 -16.48 -17.94
N GLU A 116 16.99 -15.70 -18.90
CA GLU A 116 15.67 -15.92 -19.50
C GLU A 116 15.46 -17.32 -20.08
N GLN A 117 16.52 -17.90 -20.66
CA GLN A 117 16.49 -19.24 -21.26
C GLN A 117 16.36 -20.37 -20.20
N GLU A 118 16.62 -20.09 -18.93
CA GLU A 118 16.52 -21.03 -17.82
C GLU A 118 15.13 -21.00 -17.16
N LEU A 119 14.29 -20.02 -17.51
CA LEU A 119 12.96 -19.87 -16.93
C LEU A 119 12.02 -20.97 -17.44
N THR A 120 11.31 -21.61 -16.51
CA THR A 120 10.34 -22.68 -16.80
C THR A 120 8.91 -22.14 -17.03
N GLY A 121 8.78 -20.84 -17.29
CA GLY A 121 7.54 -20.10 -17.48
C GLY A 121 7.81 -18.61 -17.68
N ARG A 122 6.83 -17.78 -17.35
CA ARG A 122 6.93 -16.31 -17.49
C ARG A 122 6.88 -15.61 -16.14
N VAL A 123 7.59 -14.50 -16.02
CA VAL A 123 7.47 -13.54 -14.93
C VAL A 123 6.90 -12.24 -15.50
N ARG A 124 5.75 -11.81 -15.00
CA ARG A 124 5.14 -10.52 -15.32
C ARG A 124 5.49 -9.52 -14.23
N ILE A 125 5.96 -8.33 -14.61
CA ILE A 125 6.48 -7.32 -13.70
C ILE A 125 5.58 -6.10 -13.78
N PHE A 126 5.00 -5.72 -12.65
CA PHE A 126 4.10 -4.58 -12.53
C PHE A 126 4.87 -3.39 -11.96
N PHE A 127 4.95 -2.32 -12.72
CA PHE A 127 5.36 -1.01 -12.23
C PHE A 127 4.08 -0.20 -12.05
N GLN A 128 3.52 -0.29 -10.85
CA GLN A 128 2.19 0.19 -10.52
C GLN A 128 2.22 1.66 -10.11
N PRO A 129 1.40 2.54 -10.74
CA PRO A 129 1.22 3.91 -10.29
C PRO A 129 0.33 4.02 -9.05
N ALA A 130 0.39 5.15 -8.36
CA ALA A 130 -0.60 5.63 -7.41
C ALA A 130 -0.96 4.64 -6.28
N GLU A 131 0.05 4.09 -5.60
CA GLU A 131 -0.18 3.30 -4.37
C GLU A 131 -0.71 4.20 -3.25
N GLU A 132 -0.17 5.42 -3.12
CA GLU A 132 -0.50 6.40 -2.09
C GLU A 132 -1.84 7.15 -2.34
N ALA A 133 -2.49 6.85 -3.47
CA ALA A 133 -3.79 7.41 -3.82
C ALA A 133 -4.80 6.30 -4.15
N PRO A 134 -6.11 6.54 -4.00
CA PRO A 134 -7.11 5.52 -4.29
C PRO A 134 -7.05 5.00 -5.73
N GLY A 135 -6.94 3.68 -5.91
CA GLY A 135 -7.18 3.01 -7.17
C GLY A 135 -5.97 2.48 -7.93
N GLY A 136 -4.73 2.69 -7.47
CA GLY A 136 -3.52 2.28 -8.19
C GLY A 136 -3.50 0.82 -8.64
N ALA A 137 -3.60 -0.13 -7.70
CA ALA A 137 -3.68 -1.56 -8.04
C ALA A 137 -4.91 -1.90 -8.90
N LYS A 138 -6.05 -1.24 -8.65
CA LYS A 138 -7.28 -1.49 -9.41
C LYS A 138 -7.12 -1.14 -10.89
N VAL A 139 -6.41 -0.06 -11.21
CA VAL A 139 -6.11 0.33 -12.60
C VAL A 139 -5.38 -0.79 -13.35
N LEU A 140 -4.39 -1.43 -12.73
CA LEU A 140 -3.68 -2.55 -13.34
C LEU A 140 -4.56 -3.80 -13.47
N ILE A 141 -5.37 -4.08 -12.44
CA ILE A 141 -6.32 -5.21 -12.45
C ILE A 141 -7.33 -5.04 -13.58
N GLU A 142 -7.92 -3.86 -13.72
CA GLU A 142 -8.90 -3.52 -14.77
C GLU A 142 -8.27 -3.53 -16.17
N ALA A 143 -7.00 -3.12 -16.30
CA ALA A 143 -6.23 -3.23 -17.53
C ALA A 143 -5.87 -4.68 -17.90
N GLY A 144 -6.17 -5.66 -17.05
CA GLY A 144 -5.92 -7.08 -17.30
C GLY A 144 -4.53 -7.58 -16.92
N ALA A 145 -3.77 -6.83 -16.11
CA ALA A 145 -2.43 -7.23 -15.72
C ALA A 145 -2.38 -8.58 -14.97
N LEU A 146 -3.42 -8.94 -14.21
CA LEU A 146 -3.52 -10.21 -13.48
C LEU A 146 -3.96 -11.41 -14.34
N LYS A 147 -4.29 -11.20 -15.61
CA LYS A 147 -4.78 -12.32 -16.45
C LYS A 147 -3.73 -13.44 -16.50
N ASP A 148 -4.17 -14.68 -16.18
CA ASP A 148 -3.39 -15.92 -16.16
C ASP A 148 -2.25 -15.96 -15.12
N VAL A 149 -2.17 -15.00 -14.21
CA VAL A 149 -1.20 -14.98 -13.11
C VAL A 149 -1.59 -16.01 -12.05
N ALA A 150 -0.68 -16.92 -11.71
CA ALA A 150 -0.90 -17.99 -10.73
C ALA A 150 -0.50 -17.58 -9.30
N ALA A 151 0.46 -16.67 -9.15
CA ALA A 151 0.88 -16.12 -7.87
C ALA A 151 1.51 -14.74 -8.06
N ILE A 152 1.44 -13.87 -7.03
CA ILE A 152 2.01 -12.54 -7.07
C ILE A 152 2.91 -12.29 -5.86
N PHE A 153 4.02 -11.59 -6.09
CA PHE A 153 5.00 -11.20 -5.07
C PHE A 153 5.19 -9.70 -5.08
N GLY A 154 5.35 -9.12 -3.89
CA GLY A 154 5.63 -7.70 -3.71
C GLY A 154 6.55 -7.48 -2.53
N LEU A 155 7.02 -6.24 -2.37
CA LEU A 155 7.91 -5.84 -1.29
C LEU A 155 7.51 -4.47 -0.72
N HIS A 156 7.98 -4.19 0.49
CA HIS A 156 8.00 -2.83 1.04
C HIS A 156 9.27 -2.59 1.85
N ALA A 157 9.81 -1.38 1.74
CA ALA A 157 10.93 -0.90 2.55
C ALA A 157 10.54 -0.84 4.04
N SER A 158 11.44 -1.27 4.91
CA SER A 158 11.24 -1.16 6.36
C SER A 158 12.44 -0.48 7.02
N PRO A 159 12.28 0.79 7.44
CA PRO A 159 13.33 1.51 8.18
C PRO A 159 13.51 1.04 9.63
N LEU A 160 12.74 0.03 10.04
CA LEU A 160 12.81 -0.58 11.37
C LEU A 160 13.72 -1.82 11.41
N MET A 161 14.28 -2.21 10.27
CA MET A 161 15.12 -3.41 10.14
C MET A 161 16.44 -3.07 9.46
N GLU A 162 17.50 -3.71 9.93
CA GLU A 162 18.84 -3.61 9.33
C GLU A 162 18.87 -4.17 7.91
N VAL A 163 19.78 -3.67 7.07
CA VAL A 163 20.08 -4.22 5.75
C VAL A 163 20.40 -5.73 5.86
N GLY A 164 19.89 -6.51 4.91
CA GLY A 164 20.04 -7.96 4.92
C GLY A 164 19.01 -8.71 5.81
N THR A 165 18.04 -7.99 6.40
CA THR A 165 16.91 -8.58 7.13
C THR A 165 15.63 -8.53 6.30
N VAL A 166 14.83 -9.58 6.33
CA VAL A 166 13.50 -9.63 5.72
C VAL A 166 12.46 -10.05 6.74
N GLY A 167 11.34 -9.32 6.77
CA GLY A 167 10.17 -9.62 7.58
C GLY A 167 9.17 -10.45 6.78
N ILE A 168 8.93 -11.69 7.19
CA ILE A 168 8.00 -12.60 6.53
C ILE A 168 7.11 -13.25 7.59
N SER A 169 5.80 -13.18 7.37
CA SER A 169 4.79 -13.89 8.18
C SER A 169 3.64 -14.33 7.28
N GLU A 170 3.04 -15.45 7.62
CA GLU A 170 1.77 -15.89 7.08
C GLU A 170 0.62 -15.03 7.62
N GLY A 171 -0.46 -14.91 6.83
CA GLY A 171 -1.67 -14.17 7.21
C GLY A 171 -1.49 -12.67 7.10
N ALA A 172 -2.30 -11.92 7.84
CA ALA A 172 -2.33 -10.47 7.73
C ALA A 172 -1.06 -9.81 8.31
N VAL A 173 -0.40 -8.99 7.48
CA VAL A 173 0.79 -8.21 7.82
C VAL A 173 0.52 -6.70 7.84
N MET A 174 -0.44 -6.21 7.02
CA MET A 174 -0.92 -4.84 7.03
C MET A 174 -2.44 -4.80 7.07
N ALA A 175 -3.02 -3.70 7.58
CA ALA A 175 -4.44 -3.61 7.86
C ALA A 175 -5.28 -3.24 6.63
N ALA A 176 -6.54 -3.66 6.64
CA ALA A 176 -7.59 -3.04 5.83
C ALA A 176 -7.85 -1.61 6.31
N VAL A 177 -8.14 -0.73 5.36
CA VAL A 177 -8.38 0.70 5.60
C VAL A 177 -9.73 1.09 5.04
N ASP A 178 -10.59 1.70 5.86
CA ASP A 178 -11.81 2.36 5.39
C ASP A 178 -11.88 3.78 5.91
N ARG A 179 -12.62 4.62 5.19
CA ARG A 179 -12.99 5.98 5.57
C ARG A 179 -14.51 6.05 5.73
N PHE A 180 -14.99 6.75 6.75
CA PHE A 180 -16.40 7.05 6.91
C PHE A 180 -16.65 8.55 7.04
N VAL A 181 -17.80 8.99 6.55
CA VAL A 181 -18.31 10.35 6.72
C VAL A 181 -19.77 10.24 7.13
N PHE A 182 -20.11 10.83 8.27
CA PHE A 182 -21.48 10.97 8.75
C PHE A 182 -21.88 12.43 8.76
N ARG A 183 -23.03 12.74 8.16
CA ARG A 183 -23.68 14.05 8.25
C ARG A 183 -24.93 13.87 9.08
N PHE A 184 -24.91 14.41 10.30
CA PHE A 184 -26.05 14.40 11.21
C PHE A 184 -26.88 15.65 10.92
N HIS A 185 -28.09 15.44 10.42
CA HIS A 185 -29.06 16.50 10.13
C HIS A 185 -30.03 16.65 11.29
N GLY A 186 -29.98 17.79 11.95
CA GLY A 186 -30.87 18.20 13.00
C GLY A 186 -31.85 19.28 12.54
N THR A 187 -32.25 20.14 13.47
CA THR A 187 -33.09 21.30 13.19
C THR A 187 -32.50 22.51 13.89
N GLY A 188 -32.03 23.48 13.08
CA GLY A 188 -31.42 24.71 13.56
C GLY A 188 -32.40 25.57 14.33
N THR A 189 -31.92 26.27 15.39
CA THR A 189 -32.74 27.15 16.21
C THR A 189 -31.87 28.19 16.93
N HIS A 190 -32.53 29.17 17.56
CA HIS A 190 -31.84 30.11 18.43
C HIS A 190 -31.31 29.34 19.68
N ALA A 191 -30.05 29.60 20.04
CA ALA A 191 -29.37 28.88 21.13
C ALA A 191 -30.10 28.99 22.52
N ALA A 192 -30.92 30.04 22.70
CA ALA A 192 -31.74 30.20 23.89
C ALA A 192 -33.07 29.39 23.86
N HIS A 193 -33.38 28.77 22.73
CA HIS A 193 -34.60 27.96 22.52
C HIS A 193 -34.29 26.56 22.00
N PRO A 194 -33.44 25.77 22.70
CA PRO A 194 -33.02 24.44 22.23
C PRO A 194 -34.20 23.47 22.10
N GLU A 195 -35.29 23.66 22.85
CA GLU A 195 -36.53 22.88 22.79
C GLU A 195 -37.27 22.97 21.44
N SER A 196 -36.93 23.98 20.63
CA SER A 196 -37.53 24.22 19.30
C SER A 196 -36.74 23.59 18.16
N GLY A 197 -35.65 22.92 18.46
CA GLY A 197 -34.74 22.31 17.46
C GLY A 197 -34.27 20.93 17.85
N VAL A 198 -33.36 20.40 17.03
CA VAL A 198 -32.62 19.15 17.29
C VAL A 198 -31.13 19.48 17.08
N ASP A 199 -30.34 19.38 18.16
CA ASP A 199 -28.95 19.79 18.19
C ASP A 199 -28.01 18.70 17.63
N PRO A 200 -27.47 18.86 16.41
CA PRO A 200 -26.57 17.88 15.82
C PRO A 200 -25.17 17.91 16.44
N ILE A 201 -24.77 18.98 17.15
CA ILE A 201 -23.47 19.05 17.86
C ILE A 201 -23.49 18.09 19.05
N VAL A 202 -24.56 18.11 19.85
CA VAL A 202 -24.70 17.21 20.98
C VAL A 202 -24.77 15.74 20.51
N LEU A 203 -25.49 15.49 19.42
CA LEU A 203 -25.56 14.17 18.78
C LEU A 203 -24.17 13.70 18.31
N ALA A 204 -23.41 14.54 17.60
CA ALA A 204 -22.06 14.22 17.13
C ALA A 204 -21.12 13.90 18.31
N ALA A 205 -21.20 14.67 19.41
CA ALA A 205 -20.43 14.41 20.61
C ALA A 205 -20.78 13.04 21.23
N ALA A 206 -22.06 12.69 21.32
CA ALA A 206 -22.52 11.39 21.79
C ALA A 206 -22.05 10.24 20.90
N PHE A 207 -22.06 10.43 19.57
CA PHE A 207 -21.52 9.45 18.62
C PHE A 207 -20.02 9.26 18.82
N ILE A 208 -19.22 10.33 18.90
CA ILE A 208 -17.76 10.27 19.07
C ILE A 208 -17.38 9.48 20.34
N GLN A 209 -18.12 9.67 21.43
CA GLN A 209 -17.92 8.90 22.67
C GLN A 209 -18.33 7.43 22.50
N SER A 210 -19.52 7.19 21.92
CA SER A 210 -20.08 5.84 21.80
C SER A 210 -19.28 4.96 20.84
N VAL A 211 -18.76 5.52 19.75
CA VAL A 211 -18.03 4.77 18.73
C VAL A 211 -16.73 4.14 19.27
N GLN A 212 -16.16 4.67 20.37
CA GLN A 212 -14.99 4.07 21.04
C GLN A 212 -15.29 2.68 21.59
N THR A 213 -16.57 2.38 21.87
CA THR A 213 -16.98 1.07 22.36
C THR A 213 -16.90 -0.02 21.30
N VAL A 214 -16.86 0.31 20.01
CA VAL A 214 -16.77 -0.66 18.92
C VAL A 214 -15.50 -1.50 19.06
N VAL A 215 -14.35 -0.88 19.24
CA VAL A 215 -13.09 -1.60 19.47
C VAL A 215 -13.07 -2.21 20.89
N ALA A 216 -13.38 -1.40 21.89
CA ALA A 216 -13.18 -1.79 23.29
C ALA A 216 -14.17 -2.86 23.78
N ARG A 217 -15.35 -3.04 23.16
CA ARG A 217 -16.43 -3.91 23.64
C ARG A 217 -17.07 -4.81 22.59
N ASN A 218 -16.77 -4.64 21.30
CA ASN A 218 -17.37 -5.43 20.24
C ASN A 218 -16.35 -6.28 19.46
N LEU A 219 -15.04 -6.00 19.58
CA LEU A 219 -14.00 -6.85 18.99
C LEU A 219 -13.48 -7.86 20.02
N ASN A 220 -12.93 -8.97 19.51
CA ASN A 220 -12.19 -9.90 20.34
C ASN A 220 -10.97 -9.17 20.94
N PRO A 221 -10.66 -9.29 22.26
CA PRO A 221 -9.52 -8.63 22.88
C PRO A 221 -8.15 -8.95 22.26
N PHE A 222 -8.03 -10.05 21.52
CA PHE A 222 -6.81 -10.42 20.77
C PHE A 222 -6.78 -9.88 19.34
N SER A 223 -7.85 -9.23 18.89
CA SER A 223 -7.93 -8.62 17.58
C SER A 223 -7.31 -7.24 17.59
N ALA A 224 -6.64 -6.89 16.48
CA ALA A 224 -6.14 -5.55 16.25
C ALA A 224 -7.15 -4.78 15.36
N GLY A 225 -7.77 -3.76 15.92
CA GLY A 225 -8.70 -2.88 15.20
C GLY A 225 -8.59 -1.44 15.68
N VAL A 226 -8.88 -0.50 14.79
CA VAL A 226 -8.93 0.94 15.10
C VAL A 226 -10.21 1.54 14.55
N VAL A 227 -10.83 2.41 15.33
CA VAL A 227 -11.87 3.35 14.88
C VAL A 227 -11.46 4.72 15.40
N SER A 228 -11.10 5.63 14.48
CA SER A 228 -10.68 6.99 14.84
C SER A 228 -11.56 8.02 14.13
N VAL A 229 -12.14 8.92 14.93
CA VAL A 229 -12.73 10.16 14.40
C VAL A 229 -11.59 11.16 14.25
N THR A 230 -11.42 11.71 13.07
CA THR A 230 -10.28 12.57 12.71
C THR A 230 -10.68 13.98 12.31
N HIS A 231 -11.97 14.18 12.00
CA HIS A 231 -12.49 15.48 11.63
C HIS A 231 -13.93 15.66 12.13
N ILE A 232 -14.24 16.85 12.63
CA ILE A 232 -15.60 17.29 13.00
C ILE A 232 -15.77 18.73 12.56
N ALA A 233 -16.94 19.04 11.98
CA ALA A 233 -17.32 20.41 11.61
C ALA A 233 -18.81 20.64 11.89
N ALA A 234 -19.16 21.70 12.63
CA ALA A 234 -20.52 22.09 12.89
C ALA A 234 -20.63 23.55 13.32
N GLY A 235 -21.69 24.24 12.90
CA GLY A 235 -21.99 25.62 13.29
C GLY A 235 -21.01 26.66 12.76
N ASN A 236 -21.41 27.92 12.84
CA ASN A 236 -20.63 29.06 12.35
C ASN A 236 -20.75 30.30 13.25
N THR A 237 -21.54 30.26 14.31
CA THR A 237 -21.75 31.34 15.26
C THR A 237 -22.11 30.81 16.64
N TRP A 238 -21.98 31.62 17.68
CA TRP A 238 -22.12 31.25 19.08
C TRP A 238 -23.58 31.20 19.58
N ASN A 239 -24.53 31.79 18.87
CA ASN A 239 -25.93 31.94 19.34
C ASN A 239 -26.96 31.23 18.47
N VAL A 240 -26.53 30.31 17.59
CA VAL A 240 -27.40 29.48 16.73
C VAL A 240 -27.01 28.02 16.85
N ILE A 241 -27.97 27.15 17.12
CA ILE A 241 -27.83 25.70 16.95
C ILE A 241 -27.88 25.42 15.44
N PRO A 242 -26.86 24.78 14.84
CA PRO A 242 -26.81 24.53 13.40
C PRO A 242 -27.82 23.43 12.96
N GLU A 243 -28.01 23.31 11.65
CA GLU A 243 -28.84 22.27 11.06
C GLU A 243 -28.06 20.97 10.81
N GLU A 244 -26.71 21.05 10.77
CA GLU A 244 -25.84 19.93 10.42
C GLU A 244 -24.57 19.87 11.29
N ALA A 245 -24.13 18.64 11.56
CA ALA A 245 -22.79 18.35 12.05
C ALA A 245 -22.16 17.23 11.20
N LEU A 246 -20.97 17.47 10.70
CA LEU A 246 -20.17 16.50 9.95
C LEU A 246 -19.17 15.83 10.89
N VAL A 247 -19.08 14.49 10.81
CA VAL A 247 -18.08 13.69 11.52
C VAL A 247 -17.42 12.76 10.51
N GLU A 248 -16.10 12.80 10.43
CA GLU A 248 -15.31 11.99 9.52
C GLU A 248 -14.24 11.20 10.28
N GLY A 249 -13.95 10.01 9.81
CA GLY A 249 -12.96 9.15 10.44
C GLY A 249 -12.52 7.98 9.59
N THR A 250 -11.75 7.11 10.21
CA THR A 250 -11.17 5.95 9.55
C THR A 250 -11.23 4.72 10.44
N THR A 251 -11.25 3.55 9.81
CA THR A 251 -11.15 2.26 10.51
C THR A 251 -9.95 1.47 10.02
N ARG A 252 -9.45 0.57 10.86
CA ARG A 252 -8.43 -0.43 10.55
C ARG A 252 -8.86 -1.78 11.07
N SER A 253 -8.58 -2.84 10.30
CA SER A 253 -8.82 -4.23 10.73
C SER A 253 -7.84 -5.17 10.05
N MET A 254 -7.56 -6.30 10.69
CA MET A 254 -6.59 -7.27 10.18
C MET A 254 -7.24 -8.44 9.42
N ASN A 255 -8.56 -8.48 9.31
CA ASN A 255 -9.29 -9.48 8.54
C ASN A 255 -10.65 -8.97 8.06
N ALA A 256 -11.25 -9.66 7.09
CA ALA A 256 -12.50 -9.26 6.45
C ALA A 256 -13.74 -9.35 7.39
N GLU A 257 -13.76 -10.32 8.31
CA GLU A 257 -14.86 -10.48 9.26
C GLU A 257 -14.92 -9.29 10.22
N GLU A 258 -13.78 -8.93 10.81
CA GLU A 258 -13.66 -7.76 11.69
C GLU A 258 -13.97 -6.46 10.96
N ARG A 259 -13.49 -6.30 9.71
CA ARG A 259 -13.80 -5.15 8.84
C ARG A 259 -15.31 -4.96 8.69
N THR A 260 -16.00 -6.04 8.33
CA THR A 260 -17.45 -6.06 8.17
C THR A 260 -18.16 -5.75 9.48
N HIS A 261 -17.70 -6.35 10.59
CA HIS A 261 -18.27 -6.14 11.92
C HIS A 261 -18.10 -4.70 12.39
N ILE A 262 -16.90 -4.13 12.26
CA ILE A 262 -16.62 -2.71 12.61
C ILE A 262 -17.56 -1.79 11.84
N ARG A 263 -17.63 -1.93 10.50
CA ARG A 263 -18.54 -1.13 9.66
C ARG A 263 -19.99 -1.21 10.15
N ALA A 264 -20.49 -2.41 10.32
CA ALA A 264 -21.87 -2.62 10.77
C ALA A 264 -22.16 -1.95 12.13
N ARG A 265 -21.21 -2.06 13.09
CA ARG A 265 -21.37 -1.46 14.42
C ARG A 265 -21.27 0.07 14.40
N VAL A 266 -20.31 0.62 13.63
CA VAL A 266 -20.14 2.08 13.51
C VAL A 266 -21.38 2.71 12.86
N CYS A 267 -21.88 2.15 11.75
CA CYS A 267 -23.09 2.64 11.09
C CYS A 267 -24.33 2.52 11.98
N ALA A 268 -24.52 1.36 12.64
CA ALA A 268 -25.66 1.17 13.55
C ALA A 268 -25.65 2.17 14.71
N LEU A 269 -24.49 2.50 15.29
CA LEU A 269 -24.39 3.52 16.33
C LEU A 269 -24.81 4.90 15.81
N ALA A 270 -24.36 5.29 14.61
CA ALA A 270 -24.73 6.57 14.01
C ALA A 270 -26.25 6.65 13.78
N GLU A 271 -26.85 5.63 13.19
CA GLU A 271 -28.29 5.55 12.90
C GLU A 271 -29.15 5.56 14.16
N GLN A 272 -28.82 4.72 15.16
CA GLN A 272 -29.62 4.61 16.39
C GLN A 272 -29.51 5.86 17.27
N LEU A 273 -28.31 6.48 17.33
CA LEU A 273 -28.17 7.74 18.05
C LEU A 273 -28.90 8.87 17.32
N ALA A 274 -28.82 8.98 16.01
CA ALA A 274 -29.58 9.96 15.24
C ALA A 274 -31.08 9.82 15.53
N ALA A 275 -31.63 8.61 15.47
CA ALA A 275 -33.04 8.33 15.78
C ALA A 275 -33.39 8.71 17.23
N ALA A 276 -32.55 8.37 18.21
CA ALA A 276 -32.77 8.70 19.61
C ALA A 276 -32.80 10.21 19.91
N TYR A 277 -32.07 11.01 19.11
CA TYR A 277 -32.03 12.47 19.21
C TYR A 277 -33.10 13.15 18.32
N GLY A 278 -33.88 12.39 17.54
CA GLY A 278 -34.85 12.94 16.58
C GLY A 278 -34.23 13.57 15.34
N ALA A 279 -33.02 13.15 15.01
CA ALA A 279 -32.23 13.56 13.85
C ALA A 279 -32.20 12.48 12.76
N VAL A 280 -31.64 12.82 11.61
CA VAL A 280 -31.34 11.89 10.51
C VAL A 280 -29.83 11.88 10.28
N VAL A 281 -29.27 10.74 9.86
CA VAL A 281 -27.87 10.63 9.44
C VAL A 281 -27.76 10.21 7.99
N GLU A 282 -26.94 10.93 7.23
CA GLU A 282 -26.43 10.51 5.92
C GLU A 282 -25.06 9.87 6.09
N THR A 283 -24.86 8.72 5.47
CA THR A 283 -23.65 7.90 5.64
C THR A 283 -22.95 7.69 4.30
N ASP A 284 -21.71 8.16 4.20
CA ASP A 284 -20.78 7.76 3.13
C ASP A 284 -19.73 6.84 3.73
N TRP A 285 -19.58 5.66 3.15
CA TRP A 285 -18.55 4.71 3.52
C TRP A 285 -17.68 4.36 2.31
N TYR A 286 -16.40 4.64 2.42
CA TYR A 286 -15.40 4.43 1.37
C TYR A 286 -14.51 3.25 1.74
N GLU A 287 -14.65 2.15 1.01
CA GLU A 287 -13.80 0.98 1.19
C GLU A 287 -12.46 1.20 0.50
N GLY A 288 -11.39 1.25 1.30
CA GLY A 288 -10.01 1.23 0.83
C GLY A 288 -9.47 -0.20 0.65
N PRO A 289 -8.14 -0.39 0.64
CA PRO A 289 -7.56 -1.72 0.49
C PRO A 289 -7.99 -2.68 1.60
N PRO A 290 -8.16 -3.97 1.29
CA PRO A 290 -8.33 -5.01 2.29
C PRO A 290 -7.02 -5.22 3.08
N ALA A 291 -7.02 -6.11 4.07
CA ALA A 291 -5.79 -6.48 4.76
C ALA A 291 -4.82 -7.18 3.80
N THR A 292 -3.55 -6.76 3.81
CA THR A 292 -2.48 -7.45 3.08
C THR A 292 -2.21 -8.77 3.77
N CYS A 293 -2.62 -9.86 3.14
CA CYS A 293 -2.67 -11.18 3.75
C CYS A 293 -1.80 -12.18 2.96
N ASN A 294 -0.68 -12.56 3.53
CA ASN A 294 0.25 -13.48 2.90
C ASN A 294 -0.27 -14.92 2.91
N ASP A 295 -0.23 -15.55 1.75
CA ASP A 295 -0.49 -16.98 1.60
C ASP A 295 0.59 -17.80 2.33
N GLY A 296 0.19 -18.76 3.15
CA GLY A 296 1.11 -19.53 4.01
C GLY A 296 2.14 -20.35 3.24
N PHE A 297 1.74 -20.94 2.09
CA PHE A 297 2.68 -21.66 1.23
C PHE A 297 3.76 -20.73 0.67
N TRP A 298 3.34 -19.57 0.10
CA TRP A 298 4.29 -18.61 -0.47
C TRP A 298 5.14 -17.89 0.58
N ALA A 299 4.61 -17.64 1.77
CA ALA A 299 5.37 -17.08 2.88
C ALA A 299 6.47 -18.06 3.35
N SER A 300 6.14 -19.34 3.51
CA SER A 300 7.11 -20.38 3.88
C SER A 300 8.19 -20.54 2.82
N TYR A 301 7.80 -20.60 1.55
CA TYR A 301 8.72 -20.67 0.41
C TYR A 301 9.67 -19.46 0.36
N ALA A 302 9.15 -18.24 0.49
CA ALA A 302 9.95 -17.03 0.48
C ALA A 302 10.94 -16.97 1.66
N ALA A 303 10.53 -17.44 2.84
CA ALA A 303 11.41 -17.52 4.01
C ALA A 303 12.55 -18.54 3.82
N GLU A 304 12.27 -19.66 3.16
CA GLU A 304 13.30 -20.64 2.78
C GLU A 304 14.33 -20.01 1.83
N LYS A 305 13.87 -19.37 0.76
CA LYS A 305 14.74 -18.69 -0.22
C LYS A 305 15.57 -17.56 0.39
N ALA A 306 15.01 -16.81 1.32
CA ALA A 306 15.75 -15.78 2.06
C ALA A 306 16.92 -16.39 2.86
N LYS A 307 16.66 -17.51 3.58
CA LYS A 307 17.69 -18.21 4.36
C LYS A 307 18.79 -18.80 3.47
N GLU A 308 18.43 -19.39 2.31
CA GLU A 308 19.39 -19.91 1.34
C GLU A 308 20.36 -18.83 0.84
N ARG A 309 19.91 -17.57 0.79
CA ARG A 309 20.73 -16.40 0.43
C ARG A 309 21.47 -15.77 1.62
N GLY A 310 21.35 -16.34 2.81
CA GLY A 310 21.98 -15.81 4.01
C GLY A 310 21.31 -14.55 4.57
N LEU A 311 20.07 -14.24 4.16
CA LEU A 311 19.30 -13.13 4.74
C LEU A 311 18.79 -13.53 6.12
N ASN A 312 18.72 -12.55 7.02
CA ASN A 312 18.13 -12.72 8.34
C ASN A 312 16.59 -12.67 8.21
N VAL A 313 15.92 -13.77 8.51
CA VAL A 313 14.46 -13.86 8.43
C VAL A 313 13.86 -13.65 9.81
N VAL A 314 13.01 -12.62 9.93
CA VAL A 314 12.26 -12.30 11.15
C VAL A 314 10.75 -12.34 10.88
N SER A 315 9.94 -12.45 11.93
CA SER A 315 8.50 -12.24 11.79
C SER A 315 8.24 -10.82 11.30
N SER A 316 7.37 -10.68 10.31
CA SER A 316 6.97 -9.37 9.78
C SER A 316 6.41 -8.49 10.90
N PRO A 317 6.98 -7.30 11.14
CA PRO A 317 6.32 -6.32 12.01
C PRO A 317 4.92 -6.04 11.47
N LYS A 318 3.89 -6.23 12.30
CA LYS A 318 2.51 -5.92 11.90
C LYS A 318 2.33 -4.41 11.83
N SER A 319 1.72 -3.95 10.75
CA SER A 319 1.39 -2.54 10.54
C SER A 319 -0.13 -2.35 10.47
N LEU A 320 -0.61 -1.23 11.02
CA LEU A 320 -1.99 -0.76 10.79
C LEU A 320 -2.06 0.22 9.61
N GLY A 321 -0.96 0.43 8.87
CA GLY A 321 -0.98 1.04 7.54
C GLY A 321 -1.74 0.18 6.53
N GLY A 322 -2.25 0.80 5.49
CA GLY A 322 -2.83 0.11 4.34
C GLY A 322 -1.79 -0.14 3.26
N GLU A 323 -2.09 -1.04 2.35
CA GLU A 323 -1.26 -1.35 1.18
C GLU A 323 -2.18 -1.91 0.08
N ASP A 324 -2.18 -1.30 -1.08
CA ASP A 324 -3.11 -1.65 -2.16
C ASP A 324 -2.72 -2.94 -2.91
N PHE A 325 -1.52 -3.49 -2.67
CA PHE A 325 -1.13 -4.84 -3.07
C PHE A 325 -2.17 -5.89 -2.64
N ALA A 326 -2.87 -5.63 -1.55
CA ALA A 326 -3.95 -6.47 -1.04
C ALA A 326 -5.07 -6.73 -2.04
N PHE A 327 -5.34 -5.80 -2.98
CA PHE A 327 -6.33 -6.02 -4.04
C PHE A 327 -5.92 -7.13 -5.02
N TYR A 328 -4.62 -7.31 -5.26
CA TYR A 328 -4.13 -8.44 -6.04
C TYR A 328 -4.29 -9.74 -5.27
N GLN A 329 -4.05 -9.73 -3.96
CA GLN A 329 -4.18 -10.91 -3.09
C GLN A 329 -5.62 -11.40 -2.94
N GLU A 330 -6.62 -10.54 -3.17
CA GLU A 330 -8.03 -10.98 -3.28
C GLU A 330 -8.31 -11.83 -4.54
N LYS A 331 -7.46 -11.75 -5.55
CA LYS A 331 -7.65 -12.42 -6.85
C LYS A 331 -6.74 -13.61 -7.05
N VAL A 332 -5.51 -13.51 -6.58
CA VAL A 332 -4.50 -14.56 -6.72
C VAL A 332 -3.71 -14.68 -5.43
N PRO A 333 -3.23 -15.89 -5.08
CA PRO A 333 -2.38 -16.06 -3.90
C PRO A 333 -1.11 -15.23 -4.04
N GLY A 334 -0.69 -14.57 -2.97
CA GLY A 334 0.45 -13.69 -3.01
C GLY A 334 1.22 -13.63 -1.71
N MET A 335 2.44 -13.09 -1.80
CA MET A 335 3.30 -12.83 -0.65
C MET A 335 3.93 -11.45 -0.76
N PHE A 336 3.83 -10.71 0.32
CA PHE A 336 4.38 -9.36 0.48
C PHE A 336 5.46 -9.40 1.55
N VAL A 337 6.69 -9.03 1.19
CA VAL A 337 7.85 -9.05 2.09
C VAL A 337 8.19 -7.65 2.56
N LEU A 338 8.48 -7.49 3.84
CA LEU A 338 9.14 -6.29 4.35
C LEU A 338 10.65 -6.47 4.25
N VAL A 339 11.34 -5.49 3.68
CA VAL A 339 12.79 -5.54 3.46
C VAL A 339 13.47 -4.49 4.30
N GLY A 340 14.44 -4.89 5.13
CA GLY A 340 15.24 -3.99 5.93
C GLY A 340 16.10 -3.07 5.06
N THR A 341 15.89 -1.78 5.21
CA THR A 341 16.57 -0.70 4.47
C THR A 341 17.56 0.09 5.30
N GLY A 342 17.94 -0.44 6.47
CA GLY A 342 18.73 0.26 7.48
C GLY A 342 17.85 1.10 8.41
N LEU A 343 18.32 1.33 9.63
CA LEU A 343 17.55 2.09 10.61
C LEU A 343 17.50 3.57 10.25
N SER A 344 16.31 4.11 10.09
CA SER A 344 16.11 5.53 9.79
C SER A 344 14.82 6.07 10.41
N ALA A 345 14.43 7.30 10.08
CA ALA A 345 13.13 7.83 10.42
C ALA A 345 12.02 6.96 9.82
N ALA A 346 10.83 6.98 10.41
CA ALA A 346 9.67 6.26 9.87
C ALA A 346 9.34 6.69 8.43
N ILE A 347 8.70 5.82 7.68
CA ILE A 347 8.10 6.19 6.38
C ILE A 347 7.18 7.41 6.54
N HIS A 348 6.98 8.19 5.47
CA HIS A 348 6.24 9.46 5.44
C HIS A 348 6.87 10.59 6.30
N ASN A 349 8.08 10.38 6.82
CA ASN A 349 8.82 11.42 7.52
C ASN A 349 9.76 12.15 6.53
N PRO A 350 9.88 13.48 6.57
CA PRO A 350 10.74 14.24 5.66
C PRO A 350 12.24 13.93 5.79
N THR A 351 12.66 13.20 6.83
CA THR A 351 14.05 12.73 7.01
C THR A 351 14.22 11.23 6.80
N PHE A 352 13.19 10.53 6.26
CA PHE A 352 13.28 9.13 5.87
C PHE A 352 14.40 8.92 4.85
N ARG A 353 15.12 7.81 4.97
CA ARG A 353 16.16 7.41 4.01
C ARG A 353 16.31 5.91 3.95
N VAL A 354 16.79 5.44 2.81
CA VAL A 354 17.13 4.03 2.55
C VAL A 354 18.65 3.92 2.41
N ASP A 355 19.24 2.88 2.99
CA ASP A 355 20.63 2.52 2.73
C ASP A 355 20.73 1.82 1.36
N PRO A 356 21.47 2.40 0.37
CA PRO A 356 21.60 1.81 -0.97
C PRO A 356 22.19 0.39 -0.99
N HIS A 357 22.92 -0.03 0.05
CA HIS A 357 23.43 -1.40 0.17
C HIS A 357 22.32 -2.45 0.26
N ALA A 358 21.08 -2.04 0.53
CA ALA A 358 19.92 -2.94 0.50
C ALA A 358 19.47 -3.31 -0.93
N LEU A 359 19.83 -2.54 -1.96
CA LEU A 359 19.33 -2.72 -3.34
C LEU A 359 19.72 -4.06 -3.95
N ALA A 360 21.02 -4.35 -4.05
CA ALA A 360 21.51 -5.54 -4.74
C ALA A 360 21.06 -6.86 -4.06
N PRO A 361 21.15 -7.02 -2.72
CA PRO A 361 20.59 -8.20 -2.05
C PRO A 361 19.11 -8.39 -2.29
N THR A 362 18.32 -7.29 -2.30
CA THR A 362 16.88 -7.32 -2.55
C THR A 362 16.56 -7.73 -3.97
N ALA A 363 17.21 -7.12 -4.96
CA ALA A 363 17.03 -7.47 -6.38
C ALA A 363 17.31 -8.96 -6.65
N CYS A 364 18.42 -9.46 -6.10
CA CYS A 364 18.77 -10.87 -6.20
C CYS A 364 17.73 -11.79 -5.54
N TYR A 365 17.26 -11.43 -4.35
CA TYR A 365 16.25 -12.20 -3.62
C TYR A 365 14.92 -12.24 -4.37
N LEU A 366 14.45 -11.11 -4.88
CA LEU A 366 13.20 -11.03 -5.65
C LEU A 366 13.28 -11.85 -6.94
N ALA A 367 14.38 -11.74 -7.69
CA ALA A 367 14.59 -12.54 -8.90
C ALA A 367 14.53 -14.05 -8.61
N GLU A 368 15.13 -14.49 -7.50
CA GLU A 368 15.16 -15.89 -7.12
C GLU A 368 13.80 -16.42 -6.65
N ILE A 369 13.05 -15.61 -5.87
CA ILE A 369 11.69 -15.98 -5.46
C ILE A 369 10.83 -16.24 -6.69
N VAL A 370 10.73 -15.30 -7.63
CA VAL A 370 9.83 -15.44 -8.77
C VAL A 370 10.30 -16.51 -9.76
N ARG A 371 11.62 -16.67 -9.96
CA ARG A 371 12.18 -17.74 -10.78
C ARG A 371 11.81 -19.11 -10.22
N GLY A 372 12.05 -19.32 -8.93
CA GLY A 372 11.75 -20.60 -8.29
C GLY A 372 10.26 -20.85 -8.13
N ALA A 373 9.43 -19.79 -7.99
CA ALA A 373 7.98 -19.91 -7.91
C ALA A 373 7.38 -20.53 -9.19
N LEU A 374 7.98 -20.31 -10.37
CA LEU A 374 7.56 -20.95 -11.62
C LEU A 374 7.54 -22.48 -11.50
N GLY A 375 8.53 -23.08 -10.83
CA GLY A 375 8.55 -24.52 -10.57
C GLY A 375 7.53 -24.97 -9.52
N LYS A 376 7.22 -24.09 -8.56
CA LYS A 376 6.39 -24.40 -7.38
C LYS A 376 4.87 -24.22 -7.62
N VAL A 377 4.46 -23.45 -8.63
CA VAL A 377 3.03 -23.26 -8.97
C VAL A 377 2.30 -24.59 -9.18
N LYS A 378 2.99 -25.61 -9.73
CA LYS A 378 2.40 -26.92 -10.00
C LYS A 378 2.30 -27.82 -8.77
N GLU A 379 2.99 -27.48 -7.67
CA GLU A 379 2.97 -28.23 -6.42
C GLU A 379 1.84 -27.78 -5.49
N ARG A 380 1.19 -26.67 -5.80
CA ARG A 380 0.07 -26.06 -5.08
C ARG A 380 -1.26 -26.42 -5.74
#